data_c6d58ec01a4afe8787194141486e6474
#
_entry.id   c6d58ec01a4afe8787194141486e6474
#
_cell.length_a   1.000
_cell.length_b   1.000
_cell.length_c   1.000
_cell.angle_alpha   90.00
_cell.angle_beta   90.00
_cell.angle_gamma   90.00
#
_symmetry.space_group_name_H-M   'P 1'
#
loop_
_entity.id
_entity.type
_entity.pdbx_description
1 polymer ?
#
loop_
_entity_poly.entity_id
_entity_poly.type
_entity_poly.pdbx_seq_one_letter_code
_entity_poly.pdbx_strand_id
1 'polypeptide(L)'
;RLVSDWSSDVCSSDLTNSPALIAGGYHSQMDIYASIVVVAGLGGAALGLPNLDRAAAAVVVVFILFSGYEIASSAISALRHRQALDIEGESGQPHVHEPAGIWRAFIPVSALTLLALYMLSGFYIVRPGEAAVVRRFGSVIAGNVGPGLHYRLPWPVGRVDVIALNAIRRAEAPSSLMLTGDENLINVRLSVHYTVTDPAKFLLNVVDPEALVQQAAESAMRQVVANEAVDALLTVDKASIQQKAALLAQESLNNYDSGLQVVGVQLLESSPPPEVADAFRDVASAREDKNTFINEALAYQNEILPVARGDAEKIIQAANAYRSEKIAQATGEASQFASQQGAYAQAPDITRLRLYLEAIENVLPGARKFVLDAAVKLQTTDLWFPGLGNTQTFPPQP
;
A
#
# COMPACT_ATOMS: atom_id res chain seq x y z
N ARG A 1 1.98 -65.79 -21.22
CA ARG A 1 1.44 -66.72 -20.15
C ARG A 1 0.22 -66.12 -19.45
N LEU A 2 0.00 -64.82 -19.40
CA LEU A 2 -1.20 -64.23 -18.75
C LEU A 2 -2.46 -64.22 -19.62
N VAL A 3 -2.35 -64.43 -20.93
CA VAL A 3 -3.51 -64.46 -21.85
C VAL A 3 -4.06 -65.89 -22.05
N SER A 4 -3.26 -66.95 -21.77
CA SER A 4 -3.67 -68.33 -21.94
C SER A 4 -4.51 -68.88 -20.78
N ASP A 5 -4.35 -68.36 -19.58
CA ASP A 5 -5.16 -68.81 -18.43
C ASP A 5 -6.59 -68.24 -18.50
N TRP A 6 -6.80 -67.14 -19.23
CA TRP A 6 -8.09 -66.45 -19.34
C TRP A 6 -9.11 -67.19 -20.19
N SER A 7 -8.65 -67.86 -21.26
CA SER A 7 -9.51 -68.66 -22.13
C SER A 7 -9.94 -69.99 -21.47
N SER A 8 -9.16 -70.53 -20.52
CA SER A 8 -9.47 -71.74 -19.84
C SER A 8 -10.54 -71.61 -18.74
N ASP A 9 -10.56 -70.41 -18.04
CA ASP A 9 -11.56 -70.15 -16.98
C ASP A 9 -12.96 -69.92 -17.55
N VAL A 10 -13.05 -69.18 -18.70
CA VAL A 10 -14.33 -69.00 -19.39
C VAL A 10 -14.89 -70.31 -19.96
N CYS A 11 -14.03 -71.14 -20.53
CA CYS A 11 -14.46 -72.47 -21.01
C CYS A 11 -14.84 -73.38 -19.89
N SER A 12 -14.24 -73.31 -18.71
CA SER A 12 -14.61 -74.22 -17.56
C SER A 12 -15.92 -73.80 -16.89
N SER A 13 -16.27 -72.49 -16.92
CA SER A 13 -17.54 -71.98 -16.38
C SER A 13 -18.76 -72.42 -17.19
N ASP A 14 -18.62 -72.55 -18.50
CA ASP A 14 -19.67 -73.04 -19.38
C ASP A 14 -19.94 -74.58 -19.23
N LEU A 15 -18.93 -75.35 -18.78
CA LEU A 15 -19.03 -76.78 -18.57
C LEU A 15 -19.56 -77.16 -17.19
N THR A 16 -19.40 -76.31 -16.17
CA THR A 16 -19.74 -76.66 -14.80
C THR A 16 -21.03 -76.01 -14.29
N ASN A 17 -21.61 -75.08 -15.06
CA ASN A 17 -22.84 -74.36 -14.72
C ASN A 17 -22.86 -73.77 -13.29
N SER A 18 -21.70 -73.55 -12.69
CA SER A 18 -21.54 -73.02 -11.33
C SER A 18 -21.78 -71.53 -11.28
N PRO A 19 -22.77 -71.02 -10.52
CA PRO A 19 -23.07 -69.56 -10.41
C PRO A 19 -21.89 -68.79 -9.88
N ALA A 20 -21.01 -69.38 -9.08
CA ALA A 20 -19.79 -68.73 -8.55
C ALA A 20 -18.74 -68.53 -9.63
N LEU A 21 -18.55 -69.44 -10.57
CA LEU A 21 -17.61 -69.36 -11.68
C LEU A 21 -18.11 -68.37 -12.75
N ILE A 22 -19.41 -68.29 -13.01
CA ILE A 22 -20.06 -67.37 -13.90
C ILE A 22 -19.90 -65.91 -13.35
N ALA A 23 -20.17 -65.69 -12.03
CA ALA A 23 -19.98 -64.42 -11.38
C ALA A 23 -18.52 -64.00 -11.38
N GLY A 24 -17.56 -64.88 -11.19
CA GLY A 24 -16.11 -64.61 -11.27
C GLY A 24 -15.68 -64.20 -12.70
N GLY A 25 -16.24 -64.84 -13.75
CA GLY A 25 -16.00 -64.51 -15.13
C GLY A 25 -16.48 -63.09 -15.51
N TYR A 26 -17.68 -62.70 -15.04
CA TYR A 26 -18.21 -61.34 -15.26
C TYR A 26 -17.40 -60.29 -14.50
N HIS A 27 -16.98 -60.56 -13.29
CA HIS A 27 -16.13 -59.66 -12.52
C HIS A 27 -14.79 -59.40 -13.20
N SER A 28 -14.16 -60.46 -13.70
CA SER A 28 -12.90 -60.40 -14.44
C SER A 28 -13.03 -59.58 -15.75
N GLN A 29 -14.15 -59.74 -16.48
CA GLN A 29 -14.40 -58.91 -17.69
C GLN A 29 -14.58 -57.42 -17.34
N MET A 30 -15.29 -57.10 -16.26
CA MET A 30 -15.47 -55.69 -15.85
C MET A 30 -14.18 -55.02 -15.41
N ASP A 31 -13.27 -55.79 -14.77
CA ASP A 31 -11.93 -55.27 -14.38
C ASP A 31 -11.07 -54.93 -15.61
N ILE A 32 -11.20 -55.67 -16.71
CA ILE A 32 -10.51 -55.33 -17.94
C ILE A 32 -11.08 -54.05 -18.58
N TYR A 33 -12.41 -53.92 -18.66
CA TYR A 33 -13.01 -52.70 -19.19
C TYR A 33 -12.65 -51.48 -18.34
N ALA A 34 -12.67 -51.60 -17.02
CA ALA A 34 -12.24 -50.58 -16.11
C ALA A 34 -10.77 -50.19 -16.33
N SER A 35 -9.88 -51.20 -16.52
CA SER A 35 -8.45 -50.94 -16.79
C SER A 35 -8.21 -50.24 -18.13
N ILE A 36 -8.96 -50.61 -19.18
CA ILE A 36 -8.88 -49.94 -20.50
C ILE A 36 -9.32 -48.48 -20.36
N VAL A 37 -10.39 -48.18 -19.62
CA VAL A 37 -10.89 -46.83 -19.40
C VAL A 37 -9.86 -45.99 -18.64
N VAL A 38 -9.21 -46.55 -17.61
CA VAL A 38 -8.16 -45.85 -16.84
C VAL A 38 -6.95 -45.55 -17.73
N VAL A 39 -6.49 -46.51 -18.54
CA VAL A 39 -5.38 -46.32 -19.47
C VAL A 39 -5.71 -45.25 -20.51
N ALA A 40 -6.95 -45.24 -21.05
CA ALA A 40 -7.41 -44.24 -21.98
C ALA A 40 -7.50 -42.83 -21.31
N GLY A 41 -7.94 -42.75 -20.06
CA GLY A 41 -8.00 -41.52 -19.26
C GLY A 41 -6.61 -40.94 -19.01
N LEU A 42 -5.66 -41.78 -18.55
CA LEU A 42 -4.26 -41.37 -18.34
C LEU A 42 -3.56 -40.96 -19.64
N GLY A 43 -3.78 -41.71 -20.73
CA GLY A 43 -3.26 -41.36 -22.05
C GLY A 43 -3.79 -40.02 -22.55
N GLY A 44 -5.07 -39.74 -22.35
CA GLY A 44 -5.68 -38.48 -22.68
C GLY A 44 -5.16 -37.30 -21.84
N ALA A 45 -4.91 -37.51 -20.55
CA ALA A 45 -4.30 -36.54 -19.68
C ALA A 45 -2.86 -36.21 -20.11
N ALA A 46 -2.08 -37.20 -20.54
CA ALA A 46 -0.73 -37.02 -21.10
C ALA A 46 -0.71 -36.25 -22.42
N LEU A 47 -1.80 -36.30 -23.19
CA LEU A 47 -2.01 -35.54 -24.44
C LEU A 47 -2.53 -34.10 -24.17
N GLY A 48 -2.55 -33.62 -22.91
CA GLY A 48 -2.93 -32.24 -22.58
C GLY A 48 -4.43 -32.01 -22.39
N LEU A 49 -5.21 -33.09 -22.15
CA LEU A 49 -6.65 -33.03 -21.89
C LEU A 49 -6.98 -33.39 -20.43
N PRO A 50 -6.73 -32.48 -19.45
CA PRO A 50 -6.80 -32.81 -18.03
C PRO A 50 -8.19 -33.22 -17.53
N ASN A 51 -9.25 -32.96 -18.30
CA ASN A 51 -10.63 -33.35 -17.94
C ASN A 51 -10.96 -34.81 -18.32
N LEU A 52 -10.15 -35.46 -19.16
CA LEU A 52 -10.37 -36.87 -19.52
C LEU A 52 -10.08 -37.81 -18.37
N ASP A 53 -9.15 -37.49 -17.50
CA ASP A 53 -8.90 -38.28 -16.27
C ASP A 53 -10.13 -38.28 -15.34
N ARG A 54 -10.77 -37.12 -15.15
CA ARG A 54 -12.00 -37.01 -14.35
C ARG A 54 -13.18 -37.77 -15.00
N ALA A 55 -13.27 -37.74 -16.33
CA ALA A 55 -14.30 -38.47 -17.05
C ALA A 55 -14.07 -39.96 -16.94
N ALA A 56 -12.81 -40.45 -17.07
CA ALA A 56 -12.46 -41.85 -16.88
C ALA A 56 -12.77 -42.33 -15.47
N ALA A 57 -12.43 -41.55 -14.45
CA ALA A 57 -12.78 -41.89 -13.05
C ALA A 57 -14.29 -41.98 -12.83
N ALA A 58 -15.09 -41.09 -13.42
CA ALA A 58 -16.55 -41.13 -13.36
C ALA A 58 -17.11 -42.41 -14.03
N VAL A 59 -16.55 -42.81 -15.17
CA VAL A 59 -16.93 -44.06 -15.85
C VAL A 59 -16.63 -45.27 -15.00
N VAL A 60 -15.47 -45.34 -14.36
CA VAL A 60 -15.11 -46.46 -13.45
C VAL A 60 -16.08 -46.55 -12.26
N VAL A 61 -16.45 -45.39 -11.66
CA VAL A 61 -17.45 -45.36 -10.57
C VAL A 61 -18.80 -45.90 -11.05
N VAL A 62 -19.24 -45.55 -12.26
CA VAL A 62 -20.49 -46.11 -12.83
C VAL A 62 -20.39 -47.61 -13.02
N PHE A 63 -19.26 -48.14 -13.50
CA PHE A 63 -19.06 -49.62 -13.62
C PHE A 63 -19.11 -50.33 -12.27
N ILE A 64 -18.49 -49.73 -11.23
CA ILE A 64 -18.51 -50.34 -9.88
C ILE A 64 -19.94 -50.34 -9.30
N LEU A 65 -20.67 -49.24 -9.43
CA LEU A 65 -22.06 -49.17 -8.96
C LEU A 65 -22.97 -50.15 -9.70
N PHE A 66 -22.73 -50.33 -11.00
CA PHE A 66 -23.45 -51.27 -11.82
C PHE A 66 -23.18 -52.71 -11.40
N SER A 67 -21.92 -53.13 -11.27
CA SER A 67 -21.54 -54.46 -10.80
C SER A 67 -22.10 -54.74 -9.41
N GLY A 68 -22.07 -53.77 -8.50
CA GLY A 68 -22.66 -53.87 -7.18
C GLY A 68 -24.19 -54.05 -7.21
N TYR A 69 -24.88 -53.32 -8.09
CA TYR A 69 -26.33 -53.45 -8.28
C TYR A 69 -26.72 -54.83 -8.85
N GLU A 70 -25.97 -55.33 -9.84
CA GLU A 70 -26.22 -56.66 -10.44
C GLU A 70 -26.05 -57.78 -9.42
N ILE A 71 -24.99 -57.73 -8.63
CA ILE A 71 -24.77 -58.71 -7.54
C ILE A 71 -25.88 -58.60 -6.47
N ALA A 72 -26.25 -57.39 -6.07
CA ALA A 72 -27.32 -57.18 -5.10
C ALA A 72 -28.69 -57.63 -5.62
N SER A 73 -29.00 -57.32 -6.89
CA SER A 73 -30.27 -57.72 -7.51
C SER A 73 -30.37 -59.24 -7.69
N SER A 74 -29.29 -59.90 -8.07
CA SER A 74 -29.25 -61.37 -8.18
C SER A 74 -29.37 -62.02 -6.81
N ALA A 75 -28.70 -61.48 -5.79
CA ALA A 75 -28.82 -61.94 -4.40
C ALA A 75 -30.23 -61.77 -3.83
N ILE A 76 -30.86 -60.65 -4.07
CA ILE A 76 -32.25 -60.39 -3.63
C ILE A 76 -33.27 -61.26 -4.38
N SER A 77 -33.06 -61.46 -5.68
CA SER A 77 -33.93 -62.37 -6.45
C SER A 77 -33.81 -63.79 -6.00
N ALA A 78 -32.61 -64.30 -5.69
CA ALA A 78 -32.38 -65.60 -5.13
C ALA A 78 -33.06 -65.80 -3.75
N LEU A 79 -32.97 -64.78 -2.88
CA LEU A 79 -33.63 -64.74 -1.58
C LEU A 79 -35.18 -64.72 -1.70
N ARG A 80 -35.73 -64.03 -2.70
CA ARG A 80 -37.16 -63.85 -2.89
C ARG A 80 -37.84 -65.08 -3.49
N HIS A 81 -37.14 -65.80 -4.32
CA HIS A 81 -37.72 -67.00 -4.97
C HIS A 81 -37.48 -68.31 -4.22
N ARG A 82 -36.82 -68.25 -3.02
CA ARG A 82 -36.56 -69.50 -2.20
C ARG A 82 -36.10 -70.70 -3.06
N GLN A 83 -35.29 -70.45 -4.09
CA GLN A 83 -34.70 -71.58 -4.80
C GLN A 83 -33.69 -72.17 -3.88
N ALA A 84 -34.06 -73.41 -3.37
CA ALA A 84 -33.12 -74.26 -2.71
C ALA A 84 -31.97 -74.52 -3.69
N LEU A 85 -30.74 -74.40 -3.18
CA LEU A 85 -29.55 -74.87 -3.90
C LEU A 85 -29.66 -76.33 -4.09
N ASP A 86 -30.24 -76.77 -5.18
CA ASP A 86 -30.21 -78.17 -5.56
C ASP A 86 -28.77 -78.50 -5.96
N ILE A 87 -28.10 -79.21 -5.06
CA ILE A 87 -26.72 -79.73 -5.18
C ILE A 87 -26.68 -81.07 -5.88
N GLU A 88 -27.82 -81.58 -6.31
CA GLU A 88 -27.85 -82.83 -7.01
C GLU A 88 -28.19 -82.70 -8.48
N GLY A 89 -27.19 -83.09 -9.31
CA GLY A 89 -27.32 -83.12 -10.76
C GLY A 89 -28.31 -84.12 -11.21
N GLU A 90 -29.26 -83.73 -12.06
CA GLU A 90 -29.76 -84.58 -13.12
C GLU A 90 -30.34 -83.73 -14.27
N SER A 91 -29.80 -83.96 -15.44
CA SER A 91 -30.37 -83.88 -16.78
C SER A 91 -31.55 -82.90 -17.02
N GLY A 92 -31.33 -81.83 -17.61
CA GLY A 92 -32.39 -81.03 -18.21
C GLY A 92 -31.86 -79.80 -18.96
N GLN A 93 -31.87 -79.96 -20.22
CA GLN A 93 -31.75 -78.98 -21.33
C GLN A 93 -31.15 -77.60 -21.03
N PRO A 94 -30.16 -77.13 -21.78
CA PRO A 94 -29.59 -75.77 -21.61
C PRO A 94 -30.65 -74.80 -22.06
N HIS A 95 -31.34 -74.18 -21.12
CA HIS A 95 -32.00 -72.93 -21.40
C HIS A 95 -30.91 -71.89 -21.57
N VAL A 96 -30.51 -71.65 -22.80
CA VAL A 96 -29.74 -70.47 -23.21
C VAL A 96 -30.58 -69.25 -22.89
N HIS A 97 -30.43 -68.69 -21.71
CA HIS A 97 -30.92 -67.37 -21.47
C HIS A 97 -30.03 -66.42 -22.30
N GLU A 98 -30.56 -66.11 -23.45
CA GLU A 98 -30.01 -65.03 -24.24
C GLU A 98 -29.98 -63.75 -23.32
N PRO A 99 -28.79 -63.15 -23.03
CA PRO A 99 -28.69 -61.95 -22.24
C PRO A 99 -29.12 -60.69 -23.01
N ALA A 100 -29.80 -60.91 -24.18
CA ALA A 100 -30.11 -59.85 -25.14
C ALA A 100 -31.12 -58.80 -24.62
N GLY A 101 -31.86 -59.03 -23.53
CA GLY A 101 -32.85 -58.05 -23.02
C GLY A 101 -32.25 -56.99 -22.10
N ILE A 102 -31.27 -57.36 -21.32
CA ILE A 102 -30.69 -56.50 -20.28
C ILE A 102 -29.73 -55.47 -20.91
N TRP A 103 -28.89 -55.88 -21.85
CA TRP A 103 -27.97 -55.02 -22.55
C TRP A 103 -28.67 -53.90 -23.32
N ARG A 104 -29.88 -54.13 -23.88
CA ARG A 104 -30.67 -53.10 -24.56
C ARG A 104 -31.18 -51.98 -23.66
N ALA A 105 -31.38 -52.24 -22.36
CA ALA A 105 -31.75 -51.22 -21.38
C ALA A 105 -30.55 -50.49 -20.79
N PHE A 106 -29.39 -51.15 -20.70
CA PHE A 106 -28.20 -50.56 -20.06
C PHE A 106 -27.44 -49.57 -20.90
N ILE A 107 -27.36 -49.78 -22.22
CA ILE A 107 -26.72 -48.81 -23.12
C ILE A 107 -27.39 -47.43 -23.00
N PRO A 108 -28.73 -47.30 -23.06
CA PRO A 108 -29.34 -45.96 -22.91
C PRO A 108 -29.22 -45.40 -21.47
N VAL A 109 -29.24 -46.22 -20.44
CA VAL A 109 -29.09 -45.74 -19.04
C VAL A 109 -27.68 -45.27 -18.78
N SER A 110 -26.66 -45.99 -19.19
CA SER A 110 -25.25 -45.57 -19.05
C SER A 110 -24.96 -44.32 -19.90
N ALA A 111 -25.45 -44.25 -21.12
CA ALA A 111 -25.35 -43.10 -21.98
C ALA A 111 -26.06 -41.86 -21.38
N LEU A 112 -27.24 -42.04 -20.77
CA LEU A 112 -27.95 -40.95 -20.08
C LEU A 112 -27.19 -40.48 -18.84
N THR A 113 -26.61 -41.41 -18.06
CA THR A 113 -25.81 -41.09 -16.88
C THR A 113 -24.54 -40.32 -17.27
N LEU A 114 -23.83 -40.77 -18.30
CA LEU A 114 -22.68 -40.09 -18.85
C LEU A 114 -23.03 -38.69 -19.39
N LEU A 115 -24.17 -38.57 -20.06
CA LEU A 115 -24.67 -37.30 -20.54
C LEU A 115 -25.02 -36.35 -19.38
N ALA A 116 -25.64 -36.90 -18.32
CA ALA A 116 -25.96 -36.14 -17.11
C ALA A 116 -24.67 -35.63 -16.39
N LEU A 117 -23.67 -36.52 -16.23
CA LEU A 117 -22.37 -36.15 -15.66
C LEU A 117 -21.65 -35.15 -16.52
N TYR A 118 -21.69 -35.30 -17.84
CA TYR A 118 -21.14 -34.35 -18.78
C TYR A 118 -21.84 -32.96 -18.63
N MET A 119 -23.16 -32.93 -18.54
CA MET A 119 -23.92 -31.71 -18.33
C MET A 119 -23.59 -31.05 -16.96
N LEU A 120 -23.45 -31.85 -15.88
CA LEU A 120 -23.06 -31.35 -14.57
C LEU A 120 -21.66 -30.71 -14.56
N SER A 121 -20.77 -31.11 -15.45
CA SER A 121 -19.43 -30.47 -15.58
C SER A 121 -19.47 -29.02 -16.07
N GLY A 122 -20.66 -28.55 -16.49
CA GLY A 122 -20.89 -27.18 -16.93
C GLY A 122 -21.02 -26.15 -15.80
N PHE A 123 -21.19 -26.56 -14.55
CA PHE A 123 -21.25 -25.63 -13.43
C PHE A 123 -19.88 -25.04 -13.11
N TYR A 124 -19.85 -23.72 -12.84
CA TYR A 124 -18.68 -23.01 -12.39
C TYR A 124 -19.06 -21.92 -11.40
N ILE A 125 -18.12 -21.56 -10.56
CA ILE A 125 -18.30 -20.54 -9.51
C ILE A 125 -17.38 -19.35 -9.80
N VAL A 126 -17.95 -18.15 -9.79
CA VAL A 126 -17.21 -16.89 -9.85
C VAL A 126 -17.15 -16.31 -8.45
N ARG A 127 -15.97 -16.01 -7.95
CA ARG A 127 -15.76 -15.44 -6.61
C ARG A 127 -16.02 -13.93 -6.59
N PRO A 128 -16.32 -13.34 -5.42
CA PRO A 128 -16.38 -11.91 -5.27
C PRO A 128 -15.04 -11.25 -5.69
N GLY A 129 -15.12 -10.19 -6.52
CA GLY A 129 -13.95 -9.53 -7.09
C GLY A 129 -13.41 -10.14 -8.39
N GLU A 130 -14.04 -11.23 -8.87
CA GLU A 130 -13.75 -11.84 -10.16
C GLU A 130 -14.93 -11.64 -11.11
N ALA A 131 -14.65 -11.65 -12.40
CA ALA A 131 -15.68 -11.73 -13.44
C ALA A 131 -15.31 -12.83 -14.43
N ALA A 132 -16.33 -13.46 -14.98
CA ALA A 132 -16.13 -14.51 -15.98
C ALA A 132 -16.58 -14.06 -17.36
N VAL A 133 -15.76 -14.43 -18.37
CA VAL A 133 -16.09 -14.29 -19.79
C VAL A 133 -16.48 -15.66 -20.32
N VAL A 134 -17.72 -15.79 -20.78
CA VAL A 134 -18.23 -17.03 -21.33
C VAL A 134 -18.13 -16.99 -22.84
N ARG A 135 -17.40 -17.94 -23.40
CA ARG A 135 -17.24 -18.12 -24.85
C ARG A 135 -17.89 -19.41 -25.32
N ARG A 136 -18.55 -19.36 -26.46
CA ARG A 136 -19.10 -20.53 -27.17
C ARG A 136 -18.57 -20.55 -28.57
N PHE A 137 -17.90 -21.64 -28.94
CA PHE A 137 -17.22 -21.80 -30.25
C PHE A 137 -16.32 -20.59 -30.58
N GLY A 138 -15.69 -19.96 -29.57
CA GLY A 138 -14.81 -18.80 -29.74
C GLY A 138 -15.51 -17.44 -29.67
N SER A 139 -16.84 -17.35 -29.87
CA SER A 139 -17.58 -16.10 -29.73
C SER A 139 -17.96 -15.82 -28.28
N VAL A 140 -17.89 -14.55 -27.84
CA VAL A 140 -18.32 -14.13 -26.50
C VAL A 140 -19.85 -14.04 -26.46
N ILE A 141 -20.44 -14.78 -25.51
CA ILE A 141 -21.89 -14.73 -25.27
C ILE A 141 -22.19 -13.81 -24.10
N ALA A 142 -21.36 -13.88 -23.03
CA ALA A 142 -21.46 -13.02 -21.88
C ALA A 142 -20.06 -12.52 -21.52
N GLY A 143 -19.88 -11.19 -21.58
CA GLY A 143 -18.58 -10.56 -21.38
C GLY A 143 -18.24 -10.22 -19.92
N ASN A 144 -19.27 -10.13 -19.06
CA ASN A 144 -19.09 -9.77 -17.66
C ASN A 144 -20.13 -10.52 -16.80
N VAL A 145 -19.78 -11.74 -16.41
CA VAL A 145 -20.60 -12.55 -15.52
C VAL A 145 -20.15 -12.30 -14.09
N GLY A 146 -21.05 -11.78 -13.26
CA GLY A 146 -20.78 -11.43 -11.86
C GLY A 146 -20.58 -12.64 -10.95
N PRO A 147 -20.31 -12.39 -9.66
CA PRO A 147 -20.10 -13.44 -8.66
C PRO A 147 -21.32 -14.33 -8.49
N GLY A 148 -21.08 -15.62 -8.28
CA GLY A 148 -22.14 -16.61 -8.04
C GLY A 148 -21.88 -17.94 -8.71
N LEU A 149 -22.88 -18.83 -8.60
CA LEU A 149 -22.93 -20.10 -9.29
C LEU A 149 -23.58 -19.92 -10.65
N HIS A 150 -22.88 -20.30 -11.70
CA HIS A 150 -23.35 -20.18 -13.09
C HIS A 150 -23.22 -21.50 -13.81
N TYR A 151 -23.94 -21.62 -14.92
CA TYR A 151 -23.91 -22.78 -15.78
C TYR A 151 -23.49 -22.40 -17.20
N ARG A 152 -22.64 -23.23 -17.78
CA ARG A 152 -22.21 -23.14 -19.19
C ARG A 152 -22.34 -24.50 -19.85
N LEU A 153 -22.40 -24.54 -21.16
CA LEU A 153 -22.24 -25.81 -21.88
C LEU A 153 -20.81 -26.35 -21.67
N PRO A 154 -20.67 -27.66 -21.40
CA PRO A 154 -19.38 -28.27 -21.19
C PRO A 154 -18.45 -28.14 -22.39
N TRP A 155 -17.14 -28.30 -22.10
CA TRP A 155 -16.15 -28.39 -23.19
C TRP A 155 -16.49 -29.57 -24.13
N PRO A 156 -16.38 -29.44 -25.50
CA PRO A 156 -15.69 -28.37 -26.23
C PRO A 156 -16.55 -27.16 -26.63
N VAL A 157 -17.85 -27.17 -26.34
CA VAL A 157 -18.81 -26.16 -26.80
C VAL A 157 -18.57 -24.80 -26.13
N GLY A 158 -18.38 -24.80 -24.79
CA GLY A 158 -18.19 -23.61 -23.99
C GLY A 158 -16.86 -23.56 -23.28
N ARG A 159 -16.27 -22.36 -23.22
CA ARG A 159 -15.12 -22.01 -22.34
C ARG A 159 -15.49 -20.86 -21.44
N VAL A 160 -14.92 -20.85 -20.23
CA VAL A 160 -15.04 -19.75 -19.27
C VAL A 160 -13.62 -19.34 -18.87
N ASP A 161 -13.35 -18.05 -19.01
CA ASP A 161 -12.12 -17.44 -18.53
C ASP A 161 -12.49 -16.54 -17.35
N VAL A 162 -11.97 -16.85 -16.17
CA VAL A 162 -12.23 -16.07 -14.93
C VAL A 162 -11.07 -15.10 -14.72
N ILE A 163 -11.40 -13.82 -14.57
CA ILE A 163 -10.43 -12.73 -14.46
C ILE A 163 -10.71 -11.97 -13.18
N ALA A 164 -9.67 -11.77 -12.35
CA ALA A 164 -9.75 -10.94 -11.17
C ALA A 164 -9.76 -9.46 -11.59
N LEU A 165 -10.87 -8.75 -11.27
CA LEU A 165 -11.06 -7.33 -11.55
C LEU A 165 -10.31 -6.45 -10.56
N ASN A 166 -10.36 -6.81 -9.26
CA ASN A 166 -9.80 -6.00 -8.18
C ASN A 166 -8.29 -6.22 -7.97
N ALA A 167 -7.68 -7.13 -8.72
CA ALA A 167 -6.26 -7.38 -8.63
C ALA A 167 -5.47 -6.23 -9.28
N ILE A 168 -4.74 -5.49 -8.48
CA ILE A 168 -3.79 -4.50 -8.98
C ILE A 168 -2.61 -5.25 -9.58
N ARG A 169 -2.40 -5.05 -10.85
CA ARG A 169 -1.28 -5.61 -11.61
C ARG A 169 -0.24 -4.52 -11.79
N ARG A 170 1.02 -4.92 -11.91
CA ARG A 170 2.14 -4.01 -12.08
C ARG A 170 2.85 -4.35 -13.39
N ALA A 171 3.09 -3.32 -14.19
CA ALA A 171 3.94 -3.38 -15.37
C ALA A 171 5.12 -2.42 -15.18
N GLU A 172 6.34 -2.89 -15.39
CA GLU A 172 7.55 -2.07 -15.30
C GLU A 172 8.09 -1.79 -16.68
N ALA A 173 8.18 -0.51 -17.05
CA ALA A 173 8.84 -0.12 -18.26
C ALA A 173 10.36 -0.07 -18.04
N PRO A 174 11.15 -0.56 -19.01
CA PRO A 174 12.60 -0.45 -18.94
C PRO A 174 13.04 1.01 -18.88
N SER A 175 14.27 1.23 -18.43
CA SER A 175 14.86 2.58 -18.46
C SER A 175 14.96 3.05 -19.90
N SER A 176 14.38 4.19 -20.21
CA SER A 176 14.43 4.81 -21.52
C SER A 176 14.94 6.24 -21.46
N LEU A 177 15.74 6.61 -22.44
CA LEU A 177 16.27 7.96 -22.61
C LEU A 177 15.19 8.84 -23.24
N MET A 178 14.87 9.95 -22.58
CA MET A 178 13.86 10.92 -23.03
C MET A 178 14.45 12.32 -23.11
N LEU A 179 13.93 13.12 -24.04
CA LEU A 179 14.29 14.52 -24.20
C LEU A 179 13.27 15.38 -23.47
N THR A 180 13.73 16.30 -22.63
CA THR A 180 12.91 17.27 -21.89
C THR A 180 12.59 18.50 -22.75
N GLY A 181 11.64 19.33 -22.30
CA GLY A 181 11.25 20.54 -23.00
C GLY A 181 12.35 21.62 -23.07
N ASP A 182 13.34 21.52 -22.19
CA ASP A 182 14.53 22.38 -22.16
C ASP A 182 15.77 21.71 -22.81
N GLU A 183 15.53 20.75 -23.73
CA GLU A 183 16.54 20.07 -24.56
C GLU A 183 17.57 19.24 -23.78
N ASN A 184 17.27 18.86 -22.54
CA ASN A 184 18.11 17.98 -21.74
C ASN A 184 17.72 16.51 -21.95
N LEU A 185 18.70 15.62 -21.84
CA LEU A 185 18.47 14.17 -21.85
C LEU A 185 18.33 13.64 -20.42
N ILE A 186 17.31 12.80 -20.20
CA ILE A 186 17.05 12.18 -18.92
C ILE A 186 16.70 10.69 -19.09
N ASN A 187 17.29 9.85 -18.25
CA ASN A 187 16.90 8.45 -18.12
C ASN A 187 15.69 8.35 -17.21
N VAL A 188 14.63 7.73 -17.71
CA VAL A 188 13.38 7.56 -16.99
C VAL A 188 13.02 6.09 -16.91
N ARG A 189 12.76 5.59 -15.71
CA ARG A 189 12.19 4.27 -15.47
C ARG A 189 10.91 4.42 -14.68
N LEU A 190 9.85 3.75 -15.14
CA LEU A 190 8.52 3.87 -14.57
C LEU A 190 7.88 2.52 -14.29
N SER A 191 6.96 2.52 -13.36
CA SER A 191 6.09 1.40 -13.03
C SER A 191 4.65 1.86 -13.11
N VAL A 192 3.81 1.04 -13.73
CA VAL A 192 2.39 1.32 -13.90
C VAL A 192 1.58 0.31 -13.12
N HIS A 193 0.67 0.81 -12.33
CA HIS A 193 -0.30 0.01 -11.63
C HIS A 193 -1.62 0.10 -12.37
N TYR A 194 -2.19 -1.05 -12.71
CA TYR A 194 -3.42 -1.12 -13.48
C TYR A 194 -4.34 -2.23 -13.00
N THR A 195 -5.62 -2.11 -13.30
CA THR A 195 -6.67 -3.09 -13.04
C THR A 195 -7.44 -3.38 -14.31
N VAL A 196 -8.21 -4.47 -14.30
CA VAL A 196 -9.09 -4.83 -15.42
C VAL A 196 -10.50 -4.36 -15.11
N THR A 197 -11.04 -3.48 -15.95
CA THR A 197 -12.41 -2.97 -15.80
C THR A 197 -13.38 -3.75 -16.66
N ASP A 198 -13.00 -4.07 -17.91
CA ASP A 198 -13.80 -4.84 -18.83
C ASP A 198 -13.07 -6.15 -19.20
N PRO A 199 -13.49 -7.29 -18.60
CA PRO A 199 -12.81 -8.57 -18.84
C PRO A 199 -12.98 -9.09 -20.27
N ALA A 200 -14.05 -8.72 -20.98
CA ALA A 200 -14.24 -9.15 -22.37
C ALA A 200 -13.27 -8.46 -23.31
N LYS A 201 -13.14 -7.14 -23.20
CA LYS A 201 -12.20 -6.34 -23.99
C LYS A 201 -10.74 -6.74 -23.68
N PHE A 202 -10.43 -6.89 -22.39
CA PHE A 202 -9.14 -7.38 -21.94
C PHE A 202 -8.72 -8.70 -22.58
N LEU A 203 -9.65 -9.66 -22.68
CA LEU A 203 -9.37 -10.99 -23.19
C LEU A 203 -9.29 -11.05 -24.73
N LEU A 204 -10.05 -10.21 -25.42
CA LEU A 204 -10.21 -10.27 -26.88
C LEU A 204 -9.30 -9.30 -27.61
N ASN A 205 -9.12 -8.10 -27.07
CA ASN A 205 -8.42 -7.01 -27.76
C ASN A 205 -6.94 -6.94 -27.39
N VAL A 206 -6.54 -7.58 -26.26
CA VAL A 206 -5.19 -7.46 -25.74
C VAL A 206 -4.52 -8.83 -25.72
N VAL A 207 -3.44 -8.97 -26.48
CA VAL A 207 -2.64 -10.22 -26.51
C VAL A 207 -1.66 -10.25 -25.34
N ASP A 208 -0.96 -9.14 -25.13
CA ASP A 208 -0.01 -8.96 -24.04
C ASP A 208 -0.35 -7.65 -23.29
N PRO A 209 -1.06 -7.76 -22.17
CA PRO A 209 -1.48 -6.60 -21.40
C PRO A 209 -0.31 -5.83 -20.79
N GLU A 210 0.73 -6.53 -20.37
CA GLU A 210 1.88 -5.93 -19.73
C GLU A 210 2.66 -5.06 -20.73
N ALA A 211 2.97 -5.61 -21.90
CA ALA A 211 3.64 -4.87 -22.96
C ALA A 211 2.81 -3.67 -23.46
N LEU A 212 1.48 -3.83 -23.58
CA LEU A 212 0.61 -2.74 -23.99
C LEU A 212 0.62 -1.58 -22.98
N VAL A 213 0.49 -1.88 -21.69
CA VAL A 213 0.52 -0.88 -20.62
C VAL A 213 1.88 -0.19 -20.53
N GLN A 214 2.98 -0.96 -20.68
CA GLN A 214 4.34 -0.42 -20.72
C GLN A 214 4.50 0.60 -21.85
N GLN A 215 4.12 0.23 -23.07
CA GLN A 215 4.24 1.08 -24.25
C GLN A 215 3.36 2.33 -24.16
N ALA A 216 2.12 2.18 -23.69
CA ALA A 216 1.20 3.31 -23.49
C ALA A 216 1.76 4.30 -22.46
N ALA A 217 2.27 3.79 -21.33
CA ALA A 217 2.84 4.62 -20.29
C ALA A 217 4.16 5.27 -20.69
N GLU A 218 5.02 4.56 -21.42
CA GLU A 218 6.26 5.13 -21.95
C GLU A 218 5.98 6.24 -22.95
N SER A 219 5.03 6.04 -23.86
CA SER A 219 4.61 7.06 -24.82
C SER A 219 4.01 8.29 -24.13
N ALA A 220 3.14 8.06 -23.14
CA ALA A 220 2.55 9.13 -22.32
C ALA A 220 3.62 9.91 -21.56
N MET A 221 4.55 9.19 -20.90
CA MET A 221 5.65 9.82 -20.16
C MET A 221 6.56 10.63 -21.07
N ARG A 222 6.90 10.10 -22.25
CA ARG A 222 7.70 10.82 -23.26
C ARG A 222 7.03 12.12 -23.68
N GLN A 223 5.71 12.14 -23.87
CA GLN A 223 4.95 13.33 -24.20
C GLN A 223 4.94 14.35 -23.05
N VAL A 224 4.81 13.89 -21.81
CA VAL A 224 4.85 14.78 -20.62
C VAL A 224 6.25 15.34 -20.45
N VAL A 225 7.28 14.53 -20.50
CA VAL A 225 8.69 14.92 -20.33
C VAL A 225 9.10 15.94 -21.39
N ALA A 226 8.66 15.79 -22.64
CA ALA A 226 8.96 16.73 -23.72
C ALA A 226 8.36 18.15 -23.50
N ASN A 227 7.39 18.29 -22.59
CA ASN A 227 6.77 19.56 -22.28
C ASN A 227 7.21 20.13 -20.91
N GLU A 228 8.05 19.41 -20.17
CA GLU A 228 8.49 19.80 -18.82
C GLU A 228 10.00 20.05 -18.81
N ALA A 229 10.44 20.95 -17.92
CA ALA A 229 11.86 21.17 -17.70
C ALA A 229 12.48 20.03 -16.88
N VAL A 230 13.78 19.79 -17.06
CA VAL A 230 14.51 18.76 -16.32
C VAL A 230 14.41 18.90 -14.81
N ASP A 231 14.38 20.14 -14.33
CA ASP A 231 14.25 20.45 -12.91
C ASP A 231 12.96 19.92 -12.29
N ALA A 232 11.83 20.01 -13.00
CA ALA A 232 10.54 19.50 -12.55
C ALA A 232 10.57 17.99 -12.36
N LEU A 233 11.29 17.28 -13.23
CA LEU A 233 11.47 15.83 -13.18
C LEU A 233 12.41 15.37 -12.04
N LEU A 234 13.37 16.22 -11.67
CA LEU A 234 14.35 15.88 -10.63
C LEU A 234 13.90 16.27 -9.22
N THR A 235 13.00 17.26 -9.07
CA THR A 235 12.66 17.86 -7.78
C THR A 235 11.20 17.66 -7.35
N VAL A 236 10.41 18.70 -7.29
CA VAL A 236 9.16 18.79 -6.52
C VAL A 236 7.93 18.34 -7.31
N ASP A 237 7.96 18.44 -8.64
CA ASP A 237 6.76 18.27 -9.47
C ASP A 237 6.50 16.83 -9.95
N LYS A 238 7.24 15.86 -9.41
CA LYS A 238 7.11 14.43 -9.79
C LYS A 238 5.67 13.93 -9.70
N ALA A 239 4.92 14.33 -8.68
CA ALA A 239 3.53 13.90 -8.51
C ALA A 239 2.62 14.42 -9.63
N SER A 240 2.77 15.67 -10.04
CA SER A 240 2.02 16.28 -11.15
C SER A 240 2.34 15.57 -12.48
N ILE A 241 3.62 15.30 -12.73
CA ILE A 241 4.10 14.59 -13.91
C ILE A 241 3.54 13.17 -13.97
N GLN A 242 3.58 12.43 -12.86
CA GLN A 242 3.01 11.08 -12.76
C GLN A 242 1.50 11.08 -13.05
N GLN A 243 0.78 12.08 -12.53
CA GLN A 243 -0.65 12.21 -12.78
C GLN A 243 -0.96 12.53 -14.24
N LYS A 244 -0.24 13.47 -14.87
CA LYS A 244 -0.39 13.78 -16.29
C LYS A 244 -0.10 12.55 -17.17
N ALA A 245 0.98 11.81 -16.86
CA ALA A 245 1.34 10.60 -17.57
C ALA A 245 0.27 9.50 -17.39
N ALA A 246 -0.31 9.35 -16.20
CA ALA A 246 -1.39 8.39 -15.96
C ALA A 246 -2.64 8.71 -16.78
N LEU A 247 -3.03 9.99 -16.90
CA LEU A 247 -4.17 10.41 -17.71
C LEU A 247 -3.94 10.14 -19.20
N LEU A 248 -2.79 10.48 -19.75
CA LEU A 248 -2.46 10.22 -21.17
C LEU A 248 -2.31 8.73 -21.46
N ALA A 249 -1.74 7.96 -20.53
CA ALA A 249 -1.67 6.51 -20.66
C ALA A 249 -3.08 5.89 -20.65
N GLN A 250 -3.98 6.36 -19.78
CA GLN A 250 -5.37 5.92 -19.76
C GLN A 250 -6.09 6.26 -21.06
N GLU A 251 -5.90 7.45 -21.60
CA GLU A 251 -6.48 7.86 -22.88
C GLU A 251 -6.01 6.94 -24.03
N SER A 252 -4.72 6.63 -24.05
CA SER A 252 -4.16 5.69 -25.03
C SER A 252 -4.77 4.30 -24.91
N LEU A 253 -4.89 3.77 -23.67
CA LEU A 253 -5.50 2.47 -23.41
C LEU A 253 -6.99 2.43 -23.77
N ASN A 254 -7.71 3.55 -23.61
CA ASN A 254 -9.09 3.68 -24.02
C ASN A 254 -9.24 3.68 -25.53
N ASN A 255 -8.33 4.35 -26.25
CA ASN A 255 -8.30 4.36 -27.73
C ASN A 255 -8.06 2.96 -28.32
N TYR A 256 -7.32 2.11 -27.62
CA TYR A 256 -7.13 0.69 -27.98
C TYR A 256 -8.29 -0.21 -27.52
N ASP A 257 -9.29 0.34 -26.85
CA ASP A 257 -10.44 -0.41 -26.32
C ASP A 257 -9.99 -1.64 -25.48
N SER A 258 -8.96 -1.43 -24.66
CA SER A 258 -8.24 -2.50 -23.96
C SER A 258 -8.98 -3.08 -22.76
N GLY A 259 -9.97 -2.37 -22.20
CA GLY A 259 -10.66 -2.73 -20.97
C GLY A 259 -9.79 -2.66 -19.70
N LEU A 260 -8.66 -1.94 -19.77
CA LEU A 260 -7.71 -1.71 -18.69
C LEU A 260 -7.91 -0.32 -18.08
N GLN A 261 -7.71 -0.22 -16.77
CA GLN A 261 -7.73 1.04 -16.04
C GLN A 261 -6.40 1.26 -15.32
N VAL A 262 -5.78 2.40 -15.58
CA VAL A 262 -4.56 2.83 -14.89
C VAL A 262 -4.97 3.34 -13.51
N VAL A 263 -4.42 2.73 -12.47
CA VAL A 263 -4.56 3.17 -11.08
C VAL A 263 -3.56 4.28 -10.77
N GLY A 264 -2.36 4.17 -11.34
CA GLY A 264 -1.33 5.19 -11.20
C GLY A 264 -0.04 4.82 -11.93
N VAL A 265 0.72 5.84 -12.26
CA VAL A 265 2.07 5.73 -12.81
C VAL A 265 3.04 6.21 -11.76
N GLN A 266 4.08 5.42 -11.49
CA GLN A 266 5.14 5.75 -10.55
C GLN A 266 6.46 5.91 -11.29
N LEU A 267 7.13 7.02 -11.05
CA LEU A 267 8.47 7.27 -11.51
C LEU A 267 9.46 6.59 -10.55
N LEU A 268 10.06 5.48 -10.98
CA LEU A 268 11.01 4.72 -10.17
C LEU A 268 12.38 5.38 -10.16
N GLU A 269 12.81 5.88 -11.33
CA GLU A 269 14.10 6.51 -11.51
C GLU A 269 13.97 7.66 -12.49
N SER A 270 14.55 8.77 -12.14
CA SER A 270 14.78 9.90 -13.04
C SER A 270 16.18 10.43 -12.77
N SER A 271 17.08 10.23 -13.70
CA SER A 271 18.48 10.60 -13.56
C SER A 271 19.04 11.10 -14.90
N PRO A 272 19.92 12.09 -14.88
CA PRO A 272 20.65 12.48 -16.09
C PRO A 272 21.53 11.31 -16.54
N PRO A 273 21.90 11.26 -17.83
CA PRO A 273 22.89 10.32 -18.33
C PRO A 273 24.19 10.38 -17.52
N PRO A 274 24.91 9.25 -17.35
CA PRO A 274 26.11 9.21 -16.52
C PRO A 274 27.22 10.17 -16.97
N GLU A 275 27.28 10.49 -18.27
CA GLU A 275 28.28 11.38 -18.86
C GLU A 275 28.16 12.84 -18.35
N VAL A 276 26.95 13.25 -17.96
CA VAL A 276 26.66 14.64 -17.52
C VAL A 276 26.19 14.70 -16.07
N ALA A 277 26.12 13.58 -15.39
CA ALA A 277 25.59 13.47 -14.01
C ALA A 277 26.36 14.35 -13.01
N ASP A 278 27.68 14.47 -13.17
CA ASP A 278 28.53 15.30 -12.30
C ASP A 278 28.21 16.78 -12.48
N ALA A 279 28.05 17.24 -13.72
CA ALA A 279 27.67 18.64 -14.00
C ALA A 279 26.30 19.00 -13.44
N PHE A 280 25.31 18.08 -13.51
CA PHE A 280 24.01 18.28 -12.87
C PHE A 280 24.10 18.35 -11.35
N ARG A 281 24.96 17.55 -10.73
CA ARG A 281 25.20 17.60 -9.27
C ARG A 281 25.81 18.94 -8.86
N ASP A 282 26.78 19.46 -9.62
CA ASP A 282 27.38 20.77 -9.37
C ASP A 282 26.35 21.90 -9.45
N VAL A 283 25.45 21.88 -10.45
CA VAL A 283 24.36 22.86 -10.56
C VAL A 283 23.38 22.74 -9.39
N ALA A 284 23.01 21.52 -8.99
CA ALA A 284 22.12 21.29 -7.86
C ALA A 284 22.75 21.79 -6.54
N SER A 285 24.04 21.51 -6.31
CA SER A 285 24.81 21.98 -5.16
C SER A 285 24.88 23.52 -5.13
N ALA A 286 25.20 24.15 -6.26
CA ALA A 286 25.25 25.61 -6.34
C ALA A 286 23.89 26.28 -6.06
N ARG A 287 22.77 25.64 -6.45
CA ARG A 287 21.42 26.12 -6.10
C ARG A 287 21.13 25.97 -4.62
N GLU A 288 21.55 24.87 -4.00
CA GLU A 288 21.38 24.64 -2.57
C GLU A 288 22.21 25.63 -1.77
N ASP A 289 23.47 25.86 -2.17
CA ASP A 289 24.34 26.90 -1.59
C ASP A 289 23.71 28.29 -1.69
N LYS A 290 23.17 28.66 -2.88
CA LYS A 290 22.45 29.91 -3.04
C LYS A 290 21.27 30.05 -2.07
N ASN A 291 20.47 28.99 -1.91
CA ASN A 291 19.33 28.99 -0.98
C ASN A 291 19.80 29.09 0.47
N THR A 292 20.90 28.44 0.78
CA THR A 292 21.52 28.48 2.11
C THR A 292 21.98 29.91 2.42
N PHE A 293 22.70 30.60 1.51
CA PHE A 293 23.09 31.99 1.69
C PHE A 293 21.91 32.93 1.84
N ILE A 294 20.84 32.73 1.08
CA ILE A 294 19.61 33.51 1.22
C ILE A 294 18.98 33.29 2.61
N ASN A 295 18.88 32.07 3.04
CA ASN A 295 18.30 31.71 4.34
C ASN A 295 19.15 32.23 5.50
N GLU A 296 20.47 32.13 5.41
CA GLU A 296 21.41 32.71 6.39
C GLU A 296 21.27 34.26 6.47
N ALA A 297 21.17 34.90 5.32
CA ALA A 297 20.95 36.37 5.28
C ALA A 297 19.60 36.76 5.90
N LEU A 298 18.54 36.01 5.64
CA LEU A 298 17.22 36.20 6.25
C LEU A 298 17.25 35.94 7.76
N ALA A 299 17.92 34.88 8.20
CA ALA A 299 18.11 34.57 9.61
C ALA A 299 18.84 35.71 10.33
N TYR A 300 19.95 36.20 9.75
CA TYR A 300 20.68 37.34 10.27
C TYR A 300 19.83 38.61 10.34
N GLN A 301 19.06 38.90 9.30
CA GLN A 301 18.11 40.02 9.32
C GLN A 301 17.08 39.89 10.45
N ASN A 302 16.51 38.68 10.62
CA ASN A 302 15.52 38.42 11.64
C ASN A 302 16.09 38.43 13.07
N GLU A 303 17.38 38.26 13.23
CA GLU A 303 18.08 38.37 14.52
C GLU A 303 18.40 39.84 14.84
N ILE A 304 19.04 40.55 13.91
CA ILE A 304 19.57 41.89 14.15
C ILE A 304 18.47 42.96 14.26
N LEU A 305 17.44 42.89 13.40
CA LEU A 305 16.39 43.92 13.38
C LEU A 305 15.59 43.98 14.69
N PRO A 306 15.13 42.88 15.30
CA PRO A 306 14.42 42.92 16.58
C PRO A 306 15.33 43.37 17.73
N VAL A 307 16.60 42.98 17.74
CA VAL A 307 17.58 43.42 18.76
C VAL A 307 17.77 44.93 18.67
N ALA A 308 18.07 45.45 17.48
CA ALA A 308 18.25 46.88 17.29
C ALA A 308 16.99 47.71 17.64
N ARG A 309 15.80 47.23 17.29
CA ARG A 309 14.53 47.85 17.71
C ARG A 309 14.34 47.80 19.22
N GLY A 310 14.65 46.66 19.84
CA GLY A 310 14.60 46.50 21.29
C GLY A 310 15.54 47.44 22.03
N ASP A 311 16.77 47.60 21.54
CA ASP A 311 17.74 48.51 22.13
C ASP A 311 17.36 49.99 21.92
N ALA A 312 16.85 50.36 20.75
CA ALA A 312 16.31 51.69 20.53
C ALA A 312 15.13 51.99 21.48
N GLU A 313 14.23 51.06 21.65
CA GLU A 313 13.09 51.21 22.56
C GLU A 313 13.55 51.32 24.05
N LYS A 314 14.54 50.51 24.46
CA LYS A 314 15.14 50.66 25.82
C LYS A 314 15.70 52.06 26.04
N ILE A 315 16.41 52.64 25.06
CA ILE A 315 16.97 54.02 25.16
C ILE A 315 15.84 55.03 25.28
N ILE A 316 14.79 54.90 24.46
CA ILE A 316 13.63 55.81 24.49
C ILE A 316 12.91 55.67 25.87
N GLN A 317 12.68 54.48 26.33
CA GLN A 317 12.01 54.26 27.62
C GLN A 317 12.86 54.76 28.80
N ALA A 318 14.18 54.55 28.77
CA ALA A 318 15.09 55.06 29.78
C ALA A 318 15.08 56.64 29.80
N ALA A 319 15.09 57.26 28.61
CA ALA A 319 15.00 58.69 28.52
C ALA A 319 13.65 59.26 29.06
N ASN A 320 12.54 58.57 28.73
CA ASN A 320 11.22 58.93 29.22
C ASN A 320 11.11 58.77 30.75
N ALA A 321 11.65 57.66 31.31
CA ALA A 321 11.71 57.44 32.74
C ALA A 321 12.53 58.50 33.44
N TYR A 322 13.72 58.86 32.92
CA TYR A 322 14.56 59.94 33.43
C TYR A 322 13.84 61.29 33.39
N ARG A 323 13.19 61.61 32.27
CA ARG A 323 12.36 62.80 32.17
C ARG A 323 11.26 62.84 33.23
N SER A 324 10.53 61.75 33.39
CA SER A 324 9.45 61.67 34.35
C SER A 324 9.96 61.79 35.80
N GLU A 325 11.11 61.15 36.08
CA GLU A 325 11.79 61.26 37.39
C GLU A 325 12.18 62.72 37.67
N LYS A 326 12.81 63.39 36.71
CA LYS A 326 13.23 64.81 36.90
C LYS A 326 12.07 65.75 37.08
N ILE A 327 10.97 65.55 36.34
CA ILE A 327 9.75 66.36 36.50
C ILE A 327 9.13 66.08 37.88
N ALA A 328 9.01 64.82 38.27
CA ALA A 328 8.44 64.45 39.59
C ALA A 328 9.29 64.98 40.76
N GLN A 329 10.63 64.87 40.63
CA GLN A 329 11.57 65.41 41.62
C GLN A 329 11.42 66.92 41.76
N ALA A 330 11.49 67.67 40.64
CA ALA A 330 11.36 69.13 40.64
C ALA A 330 9.98 69.57 41.20
N THR A 331 8.91 68.86 40.82
CA THR A 331 7.56 69.13 41.36
C THR A 331 7.48 68.87 42.89
N GLY A 332 8.09 67.76 43.32
CA GLY A 332 8.19 67.43 44.73
C GLY A 332 8.96 68.46 45.53
N GLU A 333 10.14 68.88 45.05
CA GLU A 333 10.97 69.93 45.66
C GLU A 333 10.24 71.27 45.73
N ALA A 334 9.56 71.67 44.65
CA ALA A 334 8.76 72.91 44.63
C ALA A 334 7.58 72.85 45.61
N SER A 335 6.89 71.70 45.69
CA SER A 335 5.79 71.50 46.66
C SER A 335 6.30 71.51 48.10
N GLN A 336 7.44 70.87 48.37
CA GLN A 336 8.10 70.90 49.67
C GLN A 336 8.48 72.33 50.05
N PHE A 337 9.10 73.08 49.14
CA PHE A 337 9.45 74.47 49.39
C PHE A 337 8.21 75.35 49.70
N ALA A 338 7.15 75.20 48.92
CA ALA A 338 5.91 75.94 49.13
C ALA A 338 5.29 75.62 50.52
N SER A 339 5.32 74.32 50.92
CA SER A 339 4.83 73.89 52.19
C SER A 339 5.68 74.43 53.35
N GLN A 340 7.01 74.45 53.23
CA GLN A 340 7.96 75.01 54.15
C GLN A 340 7.76 76.56 54.31
N GLN A 341 7.57 77.27 53.19
CA GLN A 341 7.28 78.72 53.11
C GLN A 341 5.95 78.97 53.88
N GLY A 342 4.91 78.22 53.64
CA GLY A 342 3.63 78.35 54.33
C GLY A 342 3.77 78.16 55.84
N ALA A 343 4.53 77.15 56.27
CA ALA A 343 4.82 76.91 57.68
C ALA A 343 5.68 78.05 58.31
N TYR A 344 6.66 78.55 57.55
CA TYR A 344 7.48 79.69 57.97
C TYR A 344 6.65 81.01 58.17
N ALA A 345 5.71 81.26 57.24
CA ALA A 345 4.83 82.45 57.33
C ALA A 345 3.93 82.40 58.63
N GLN A 346 3.56 81.20 59.07
CA GLN A 346 2.74 81.05 60.29
C GLN A 346 3.54 81.12 61.64
N ALA A 347 4.76 80.54 61.64
CA ALA A 347 5.60 80.49 62.83
C ALA A 347 7.10 80.57 62.52
N PRO A 348 7.65 81.76 62.23
CA PRO A 348 9.00 81.97 61.74
C PRO A 348 10.13 81.39 62.58
N ASP A 349 10.07 81.62 63.88
CA ASP A 349 11.17 81.27 64.78
C ASP A 349 11.24 79.77 65.05
N ILE A 350 10.11 79.13 65.16
CA ILE A 350 10.03 77.67 65.33
C ILE A 350 10.46 76.94 64.02
N THR A 351 10.00 77.44 62.90
CA THR A 351 10.33 76.85 61.60
C THR A 351 11.82 77.02 61.26
N ARG A 352 12.43 78.17 61.59
CA ARG A 352 13.86 78.39 61.43
C ARG A 352 14.70 77.42 62.26
N LEU A 353 14.32 77.23 63.55
CA LEU A 353 15.03 76.29 64.42
C LEU A 353 14.90 74.87 63.92
N ARG A 354 13.70 74.43 63.45
CA ARG A 354 13.48 73.11 62.90
C ARG A 354 14.30 72.86 61.65
N LEU A 355 14.32 73.78 60.65
CA LEU A 355 15.10 73.68 59.42
C LEU A 355 16.59 73.62 59.73
N TYR A 356 17.04 74.40 60.71
CA TYR A 356 18.45 74.36 61.14
C TYR A 356 18.86 73.03 61.73
N LEU A 357 18.02 72.43 62.60
CA LEU A 357 18.27 71.12 63.16
C LEU A 357 18.23 70.02 62.13
N GLU A 358 17.25 70.05 61.19
CA GLU A 358 17.13 69.15 60.10
C GLU A 358 18.35 69.21 59.16
N ALA A 359 18.87 70.42 58.87
CA ALA A 359 20.08 70.58 58.10
C ALA A 359 21.31 69.95 58.77
N ILE A 360 21.40 70.16 60.11
CA ILE A 360 22.45 69.57 60.94
C ILE A 360 22.34 68.02 60.92
N GLU A 361 21.10 67.47 61.13
CA GLU A 361 20.88 66.04 61.07
C GLU A 361 21.23 65.40 59.72
N ASN A 362 21.04 66.11 58.60
CA ASN A 362 21.38 65.65 57.27
C ASN A 362 22.89 65.71 56.96
N VAL A 363 23.58 66.69 57.47
CA VAL A 363 25.01 66.94 57.24
C VAL A 363 25.93 66.17 58.17
N LEU A 364 25.56 66.10 59.43
CA LEU A 364 26.37 65.47 60.50
C LEU A 364 26.67 64.00 60.33
N PRO A 365 25.77 63.13 59.82
CA PRO A 365 26.12 61.72 59.64
C PRO A 365 27.28 61.48 58.64
N GLY A 366 27.42 62.35 57.66
CA GLY A 366 28.51 62.29 56.68
C GLY A 366 29.84 62.86 57.12
N ALA A 367 29.83 63.65 58.16
CA ALA A 367 31.01 64.33 58.69
C ALA A 367 31.75 63.47 59.74
N ARG A 368 33.05 63.45 59.69
CA ARG A 368 33.87 62.82 60.75
C ARG A 368 33.79 63.80 61.99
N LYS A 369 33.31 63.23 63.11
CA LYS A 369 33.09 63.97 64.32
C LYS A 369 34.24 63.65 65.29
N PHE A 370 34.84 64.71 65.76
CA PHE A 370 35.81 64.64 66.85
C PHE A 370 35.24 65.34 68.09
N VAL A 371 35.03 64.60 69.15
CA VAL A 371 34.56 65.17 70.43
C VAL A 371 35.79 65.43 71.27
N LEU A 372 36.04 66.68 71.58
CA LEU A 372 37.13 67.10 72.42
C LEU A 372 36.59 67.30 73.86
N ASP A 373 37.36 66.83 74.81
CA ASP A 373 37.06 67.04 76.20
C ASP A 373 37.11 68.54 76.55
N ALA A 374 36.23 69.03 77.33
CA ALA A 374 36.16 70.45 77.75
C ALA A 374 37.43 70.93 78.48
N ALA A 375 38.24 70.03 79.02
CA ALA A 375 39.51 70.32 79.66
C ALA A 375 40.63 70.65 78.64
N VAL A 376 40.47 70.39 77.32
CA VAL A 376 41.45 70.65 76.29
C VAL A 376 41.41 72.14 75.90
N LYS A 377 42.45 72.87 76.21
CA LYS A 377 42.58 74.27 75.88
C LYS A 377 43.02 74.33 74.36
N LEU A 378 42.06 74.69 73.47
CA LEU A 378 42.27 74.83 72.04
C LEU A 378 43.41 75.76 71.58
N GLN A 379 43.81 76.65 72.46
CA GLN A 379 44.87 77.68 72.18
C GLN A 379 46.29 77.16 72.39
N THR A 380 46.42 75.97 73.03
CA THR A 380 47.74 75.39 73.38
C THR A 380 47.91 73.94 72.93
N THR A 381 46.98 73.35 72.22
CA THR A 381 46.96 71.93 71.79
C THR A 381 46.96 71.77 70.34
N ASP A 382 48.04 71.20 69.80
CA ASP A 382 48.10 70.83 68.33
C ASP A 382 47.22 69.59 68.13
N LEU A 383 46.19 69.72 67.28
CA LEU A 383 45.30 68.61 66.90
C LEU A 383 45.85 67.93 65.66
N TRP A 384 46.37 66.71 65.92
CA TRP A 384 46.84 65.86 64.77
C TRP A 384 45.72 64.87 64.40
N PHE A 385 45.24 64.98 63.12
CA PHE A 385 44.17 64.11 62.59
C PHE A 385 44.78 62.99 61.80
N PRO A 386 44.90 61.77 62.32
CA PRO A 386 45.40 60.62 61.58
C PRO A 386 44.42 60.28 60.41
N GLY A 387 44.88 60.31 59.20
CA GLY A 387 44.11 59.90 58.00
C GLY A 387 43.58 61.02 57.09
N LEU A 388 43.93 62.30 57.31
CA LEU A 388 43.69 63.39 56.35
C LEU A 388 44.77 63.53 55.24
N GLY A 389 45.75 62.57 55.20
CA GLY A 389 46.97 62.68 54.35
C GLY A 389 46.92 61.88 53.06
N ASN A 390 45.82 61.31 52.63
CA ASN A 390 45.73 60.64 51.32
C ASN A 390 44.64 61.26 50.47
N THR A 391 45.01 62.25 49.66
CA THR A 391 44.27 62.59 48.42
C THR A 391 44.27 61.35 47.54
N GLN A 392 43.23 60.55 47.54
CA GLN A 392 42.99 59.58 46.47
C GLN A 392 42.79 60.39 45.20
N THR A 393 43.80 60.38 44.31
CA THR A 393 43.65 60.79 42.95
C THR A 393 42.68 59.80 42.30
N PHE A 394 41.49 60.24 41.95
CA PHE A 394 40.57 59.49 41.11
C PHE A 394 41.22 59.28 39.73
N PRO A 395 41.28 58.05 39.24
CA PRO A 395 41.68 57.86 37.85
C PRO A 395 40.65 58.55 36.93
N PRO A 396 41.06 59.10 35.81
CA PRO A 396 40.11 59.67 34.84
C PRO A 396 39.19 58.54 34.33
N GLN A 397 37.90 58.76 34.37
CA GLN A 397 36.93 57.87 33.73
C GLN A 397 37.05 57.96 32.20
N PRO A 398 36.92 56.81 31.43
CA PRO A 398 37.01 56.79 29.97
C PRO A 398 35.83 57.45 29.30
#